data_50b3803cbcad41fc876d67a1a34b1aca
#
_entry.id   50b3803cbcad41fc876d67a1a34b1aca
#
_cell.length_a   1.000
_cell.length_b   1.000
_cell.length_c   1.000
_cell.angle_alpha   90.00
_cell.angle_beta   90.00
_cell.angle_gamma   90.00
#
_symmetry.space_group_name_H-M   'P 1'
#
loop_
_entity.id
_entity.type
_entity.pdbx_description
1 polymer ?
#
loop_
_entity_poly.entity_id
_entity_poly.type
_entity_poly.pdbx_seq_one_letter_code
_entity_poly.pdbx_strand_id
1 'polypeptide(L)'
;MKGGVLRAGVNLSNFLLVSSRGPNDEPRGVSPSLCLELANRLDAELEIVPYANPGLLADGAAKGEWAVGLIGAEPARAATIAFTRPYAEIEATYAVPPGSSYGDVAAVDAAGCTVAVSRRSAYGLWLEANLEKASLKQTAEPGLAASADLFFDSRADALAGLRPWLLGLRADDDRFREFRVLDGRFATVNQAIGTPRLGREDDALPFLAAFVDDVTSSGLVADLIRDTGVEGKLSVAAAKK
;
A
#
# COMPACT_ATOMS: atom_id res chain seq x y z
N MET A 1 2.44 27.06 -5.07
CA MET A 1 3.64 27.87 -4.72
C MET A 1 4.59 27.74 -5.89
N LYS A 2 4.78 28.76 -6.68
CA LYS A 2 5.82 28.77 -7.71
C LYS A 2 7.17 28.94 -7.02
N GLY A 3 8.13 28.05 -7.28
CA GLY A 3 9.49 28.12 -6.75
C GLY A 3 9.68 27.69 -5.29
N GLY A 4 8.77 26.87 -4.73
CA GLY A 4 8.90 26.28 -3.39
C GLY A 4 9.43 24.85 -3.42
N VAL A 5 9.49 24.22 -2.23
CA VAL A 5 9.84 22.78 -2.09
C VAL A 5 8.57 21.98 -1.82
N LEU A 6 8.33 20.95 -2.63
CA LEU A 6 7.29 19.93 -2.39
C LEU A 6 7.90 18.79 -1.57
N ARG A 7 7.53 18.71 -0.29
CA ARG A 7 7.90 17.57 0.57
C ARG A 7 6.91 16.44 0.37
N ALA A 8 7.35 15.31 -0.17
CA ALA A 8 6.51 14.18 -0.53
C ALA A 8 6.88 12.93 0.31
N GLY A 9 5.96 12.47 1.14
CA GLY A 9 6.11 11.25 1.94
C GLY A 9 5.96 9.99 1.08
N VAL A 10 6.93 9.08 1.13
CA VAL A 10 6.96 7.86 0.33
C VAL A 10 7.25 6.65 1.21
N ASN A 11 6.41 5.62 1.11
CA ASN A 11 6.60 4.33 1.78
C ASN A 11 7.58 3.46 1.00
N LEU A 12 8.77 3.26 1.54
CA LEU A 12 9.85 2.48 0.91
C LEU A 12 9.63 0.96 0.96
N SER A 13 8.74 0.47 1.84
CA SER A 13 8.46 -0.96 1.95
C SER A 13 7.51 -1.50 0.90
N ASN A 14 6.85 -0.62 0.13
CA ASN A 14 5.96 -1.05 -0.95
C ASN A 14 6.74 -1.23 -2.25
N PHE A 15 7.25 -2.42 -2.47
CA PHE A 15 8.07 -2.79 -3.63
C PHE A 15 7.37 -2.64 -4.99
N LEU A 16 6.04 -2.52 -5.02
CA LEU A 16 5.27 -2.24 -6.24
C LEU A 16 5.25 -0.76 -6.61
N LEU A 17 5.43 0.10 -5.63
CA LEU A 17 5.41 1.55 -5.80
C LEU A 17 6.80 2.19 -5.75
N VAL A 18 7.72 1.53 -5.05
CA VAL A 18 9.16 1.86 -5.01
C VAL A 18 9.92 0.60 -5.42
N SER A 19 10.13 0.44 -6.72
CA SER A 19 10.65 -0.80 -7.32
C SER A 19 12.17 -0.89 -7.38
N SER A 20 12.88 0.22 -7.24
CA SER A 20 14.34 0.25 -7.31
C SER A 20 14.93 1.49 -6.61
N ARG A 21 16.26 1.55 -6.60
CA ARG A 21 17.04 2.68 -6.12
C ARG A 21 17.95 3.21 -7.24
N GLY A 22 18.14 4.51 -7.26
CA GLY A 22 19.09 5.13 -8.17
C GLY A 22 20.51 5.17 -7.62
N PRO A 23 21.46 5.79 -8.36
CA PRO A 23 22.88 5.79 -8.00
C PRO A 23 23.21 6.44 -6.65
N ASN A 24 22.38 7.39 -6.20
CA ASN A 24 22.53 8.09 -4.92
C ASN A 24 21.53 7.56 -3.87
N ASP A 25 21.09 6.32 -4.01
CA ASP A 25 20.06 5.68 -3.18
C ASP A 25 18.67 6.35 -3.23
N GLU A 26 18.42 7.24 -4.18
CA GLU A 26 17.11 7.85 -4.37
C GLU A 26 16.05 6.79 -4.76
N PRO A 27 14.86 6.81 -4.15
CA PRO A 27 13.81 5.85 -4.49
C PRO A 27 13.29 6.08 -5.90
N ARG A 28 13.09 4.99 -6.66
CA ARG A 28 12.53 4.96 -8.01
C ARG A 28 11.33 4.03 -8.09
N GLY A 29 10.36 4.38 -8.88
CA GLY A 29 9.13 3.61 -9.07
C GLY A 29 7.93 4.51 -9.31
N VAL A 30 6.73 3.94 -9.28
CA VAL A 30 5.48 4.65 -9.58
C VAL A 30 5.27 5.84 -8.63
N SER A 31 5.43 5.65 -7.31
CA SER A 31 5.20 6.74 -6.34
C SER A 31 6.21 7.87 -6.47
N PRO A 32 7.53 7.65 -6.52
CA PRO A 32 8.50 8.73 -6.71
C PRO A 32 8.30 9.47 -8.03
N SER A 33 7.95 8.77 -9.11
CA SER A 33 7.69 9.40 -10.42
C SER A 33 6.46 10.30 -10.40
N LEU A 34 5.37 9.88 -9.72
CA LEU A 34 4.20 10.74 -9.54
C LEU A 34 4.51 11.96 -8.66
N CYS A 35 5.37 11.81 -7.63
CA CYS A 35 5.83 12.95 -6.84
C CYS A 35 6.60 13.96 -7.70
N LEU A 36 7.49 13.46 -8.58
CA LEU A 36 8.25 14.32 -9.49
C LEU A 36 7.34 15.05 -10.49
N GLU A 37 6.37 14.34 -11.07
CA GLU A 37 5.40 14.96 -11.99
C GLU A 37 4.58 16.02 -11.26
N LEU A 38 4.15 15.76 -10.04
CA LEU A 38 3.42 16.75 -9.23
C LEU A 38 4.28 17.99 -8.93
N ALA A 39 5.55 17.80 -8.57
CA ALA A 39 6.48 18.90 -8.32
C ALA A 39 6.71 19.74 -9.59
N ASN A 40 6.87 19.10 -10.76
CA ASN A 40 7.01 19.77 -12.04
C ASN A 40 5.79 20.65 -12.36
N ARG A 41 4.58 20.16 -12.12
CA ARG A 41 3.34 20.94 -12.34
C ARG A 41 3.19 22.13 -11.39
N LEU A 42 3.80 22.03 -10.22
CA LEU A 42 3.82 23.10 -9.23
C LEU A 42 4.98 24.09 -9.44
N ASP A 43 5.88 23.84 -10.40
CA ASP A 43 7.13 24.57 -10.57
C ASP A 43 7.91 24.64 -9.24
N ALA A 44 8.03 23.46 -8.56
CA ALA A 44 8.63 23.31 -7.25
C ALA A 44 9.76 22.28 -7.28
N GLU A 45 10.73 22.43 -6.38
CA GLU A 45 11.74 21.39 -6.12
C GLU A 45 11.10 20.21 -5.36
N LEU A 46 11.45 18.97 -5.72
CA LEU A 46 10.98 17.76 -5.01
C LEU A 46 11.94 17.37 -3.88
N GLU A 47 11.41 17.29 -2.67
CA GLU A 47 12.05 16.63 -1.53
C GLU A 47 11.27 15.36 -1.17
N ILE A 48 11.86 14.18 -1.42
CA ILE A 48 11.27 12.90 -0.95
C ILE A 48 11.57 12.73 0.54
N VAL A 49 10.51 12.54 1.34
CA VAL A 49 10.59 12.18 2.76
C VAL A 49 10.36 10.66 2.87
N PRO A 50 11.42 9.86 3.06
CA PRO A 50 11.31 8.40 3.02
C PRO A 50 10.82 7.84 4.36
N TYR A 51 9.94 6.84 4.31
CA TYR A 51 9.45 6.11 5.47
C TYR A 51 9.64 4.60 5.30
N ALA A 52 10.10 3.94 6.33
CA ALA A 52 10.37 2.49 6.31
C ALA A 52 9.07 1.65 6.20
N ASN A 53 7.91 2.20 6.55
CA ASN A 53 6.62 1.52 6.48
C ASN A 53 5.45 2.53 6.41
N PRO A 54 4.25 2.07 6.00
CA PRO A 54 3.10 2.96 5.83
C PRO A 54 2.56 3.54 7.15
N GLY A 55 2.80 2.88 8.27
CA GLY A 55 2.40 3.38 9.58
C GLY A 55 3.17 4.63 9.97
N LEU A 56 4.50 4.62 9.80
CA LEU A 56 5.35 5.78 10.06
C LEU A 56 5.04 6.94 9.11
N LEU A 57 4.76 6.64 7.83
CA LEU A 57 4.33 7.67 6.88
C LEU A 57 3.04 8.33 7.34
N ALA A 58 2.05 7.56 7.80
CA ALA A 58 0.80 8.11 8.31
C ALA A 58 1.02 8.97 9.57
N ASP A 59 1.94 8.57 10.47
CA ASP A 59 2.30 9.36 11.66
C ASP A 59 2.93 10.72 11.31
N GLY A 60 3.68 10.78 10.19
CA GLY A 60 4.27 12.00 9.67
C GLY A 60 3.25 13.08 9.28
N ALA A 61 2.02 12.67 8.91
CA ALA A 61 0.93 13.59 8.59
C ALA A 61 0.59 14.53 9.75
N ALA A 62 0.35 13.96 10.93
CA ALA A 62 -0.03 14.74 12.11
C ALA A 62 1.08 15.72 12.56
N LYS A 63 2.33 15.43 12.18
CA LYS A 63 3.51 16.26 12.50
C LYS A 63 3.84 17.27 11.40
N GLY A 64 3.13 17.23 10.27
CA GLY A 64 3.42 18.10 9.11
C GLY A 64 4.79 17.81 8.47
N GLU A 65 5.28 16.56 8.56
CA GLU A 65 6.59 16.19 8.01
C GLU A 65 6.62 16.17 6.48
N TRP A 66 5.47 16.14 5.83
CA TRP A 66 5.30 16.18 4.38
C TRP A 66 4.02 16.95 3.98
N ALA A 67 4.00 17.46 2.78
CA ALA A 67 2.84 18.18 2.22
C ALA A 67 1.88 17.21 1.49
N VAL A 68 2.44 16.20 0.82
CA VAL A 68 1.69 15.11 0.17
C VAL A 68 2.30 13.77 0.56
N GLY A 69 1.46 12.74 0.69
CA GLY A 69 1.91 11.37 0.99
C GLY A 69 1.24 10.37 0.04
N LEU A 70 2.02 9.47 -0.56
CA LEU A 70 1.51 8.41 -1.41
C LEU A 70 1.38 7.13 -0.60
N ILE A 71 0.14 6.78 -0.24
CA ILE A 71 -0.16 5.75 0.77
C ILE A 71 -1.55 5.14 0.51
N GLY A 72 -1.80 3.95 1.06
CA GLY A 72 -3.13 3.34 1.07
C GLY A 72 -4.17 4.21 1.79
N ALA A 73 -5.27 4.50 1.12
CA ALA A 73 -6.36 5.37 1.61
C ALA A 73 -7.32 4.60 2.52
N GLU A 74 -6.82 4.13 3.66
CA GLU A 74 -7.62 3.40 4.63
C GLU A 74 -8.46 4.34 5.50
N PRO A 75 -9.72 3.98 5.84
CA PRO A 75 -10.57 4.78 6.71
C PRO A 75 -9.91 5.18 8.04
N ALA A 76 -9.13 4.27 8.63
CA ALA A 76 -8.39 4.54 9.86
C ALA A 76 -7.37 5.70 9.75
N ARG A 77 -6.89 6.01 8.54
CA ARG A 77 -5.97 7.12 8.26
C ARG A 77 -6.68 8.43 7.93
N ALA A 78 -7.97 8.36 7.57
CA ALA A 78 -8.75 9.52 7.15
C ALA A 78 -8.95 10.57 8.25
N ALA A 79 -8.71 10.21 9.52
CA ALA A 79 -8.74 11.17 10.63
C ALA A 79 -7.61 12.22 10.55
N THR A 80 -6.46 11.87 10.01
CA THR A 80 -5.27 12.74 9.94
C THR A 80 -4.85 13.09 8.52
N ILE A 81 -5.35 12.37 7.52
CA ILE A 81 -5.01 12.53 6.11
C ILE A 81 -6.30 12.71 5.29
N ALA A 82 -6.34 13.73 4.48
CA ALA A 82 -7.38 13.93 3.47
C ALA A 82 -6.89 13.32 2.14
N PHE A 83 -7.69 12.47 1.52
CA PHE A 83 -7.29 11.68 0.36
C PHE A 83 -7.97 12.11 -0.92
N THR A 84 -7.25 12.03 -2.04
CA THR A 84 -7.83 11.99 -3.38
C THR A 84 -8.55 10.65 -3.60
N ARG A 85 -9.20 10.48 -4.76
CA ARG A 85 -9.48 9.14 -5.24
C ARG A 85 -8.18 8.36 -5.46
N PRO A 86 -8.21 7.02 -5.47
CA PRO A 86 -7.01 6.24 -5.73
C PRO A 86 -6.49 6.43 -7.17
N TYR A 87 -5.17 6.36 -7.32
CA TYR A 87 -4.50 6.31 -8.63
C TYR A 87 -4.15 4.88 -9.04
N ALA A 88 -3.96 3.98 -8.05
CA ALA A 88 -3.65 2.58 -8.28
C ALA A 88 -4.28 1.69 -7.21
N GLU A 89 -4.37 0.39 -7.52
CA GLU A 89 -4.99 -0.64 -6.67
C GLU A 89 -4.10 -1.87 -6.59
N ILE A 90 -4.06 -2.49 -5.40
CA ILE A 90 -3.35 -3.74 -5.16
C ILE A 90 -4.30 -4.71 -4.47
N GLU A 91 -4.43 -5.94 -4.97
CA GLU A 91 -5.24 -6.96 -4.32
C GLU A 91 -4.58 -7.48 -3.05
N ALA A 92 -5.38 -7.64 -1.98
CA ALA A 92 -5.00 -8.32 -0.76
C ALA A 92 -5.78 -9.64 -0.62
N THR A 93 -5.06 -10.70 -0.30
CA THR A 93 -5.59 -12.05 -0.18
C THR A 93 -4.85 -12.84 0.92
N TYR A 94 -5.05 -14.15 0.98
CA TYR A 94 -4.39 -15.03 1.93
C TYR A 94 -3.53 -16.06 1.23
N ALA A 95 -2.43 -16.46 1.87
CA ALA A 95 -1.73 -17.70 1.62
C ALA A 95 -2.07 -18.68 2.74
N VAL A 96 -2.34 -19.94 2.38
CA VAL A 96 -2.65 -21.02 3.31
C VAL A 96 -1.72 -22.22 3.09
N PRO A 97 -1.40 -23.00 4.15
CA PRO A 97 -0.52 -24.15 4.03
C PRO A 97 -1.12 -25.27 3.17
N PRO A 98 -0.30 -26.20 2.68
CA PRO A 98 -0.80 -27.38 2.00
C PRO A 98 -1.74 -28.18 2.90
N GLY A 99 -2.82 -28.71 2.32
CA GLY A 99 -3.85 -29.45 3.07
C GLY A 99 -4.85 -28.57 3.85
N SER A 100 -4.72 -27.24 3.81
CA SER A 100 -5.70 -26.35 4.43
C SER A 100 -7.10 -26.54 3.83
N SER A 101 -8.11 -26.57 4.70
CA SER A 101 -9.52 -26.67 4.32
C SER A 101 -10.11 -25.35 3.80
N TYR A 102 -9.44 -24.23 3.98
CA TYR A 102 -9.89 -22.94 3.49
C TYR A 102 -9.77 -22.89 1.97
N GLY A 103 -10.93 -22.94 1.28
CA GLY A 103 -10.99 -23.04 -0.18
C GLY A 103 -10.91 -21.69 -0.88
N ASP A 104 -11.42 -20.63 -0.24
CA ASP A 104 -11.53 -19.27 -0.75
C ASP A 104 -11.33 -18.24 0.37
N VAL A 105 -11.32 -16.96 0.00
CA VAL A 105 -11.08 -15.86 0.96
C VAL A 105 -12.18 -15.71 2.00
N ALA A 106 -13.44 -16.05 1.68
CA ALA A 106 -14.55 -15.93 2.60
C ALA A 106 -14.49 -17.02 3.69
N ALA A 107 -13.98 -18.21 3.35
CA ALA A 107 -13.83 -19.32 4.28
C ALA A 107 -12.84 -19.03 5.41
N VAL A 108 -11.92 -18.08 5.25
CA VAL A 108 -10.90 -17.75 6.25
C VAL A 108 -11.49 -17.05 7.47
N ASP A 109 -12.58 -16.27 7.31
CA ASP A 109 -13.25 -15.66 8.47
C ASP A 109 -14.14 -16.68 9.20
N ALA A 110 -13.53 -17.65 9.84
CA ALA A 110 -14.17 -18.73 10.56
C ALA A 110 -13.73 -18.77 12.02
N ALA A 111 -14.64 -19.25 12.89
CA ALA A 111 -14.31 -19.47 14.30
C ALA A 111 -13.16 -20.48 14.44
N GLY A 112 -12.14 -20.14 15.22
CA GLY A 112 -10.94 -20.93 15.41
C GLY A 112 -9.85 -20.70 14.38
N CYS A 113 -10.11 -20.00 13.28
CA CYS A 113 -9.08 -19.58 12.34
C CYS A 113 -8.22 -18.47 12.93
N THR A 114 -6.92 -18.55 12.73
CA THR A 114 -5.94 -17.53 13.10
C THR A 114 -5.27 -16.98 11.85
N VAL A 115 -5.31 -15.66 11.68
CA VAL A 115 -4.72 -14.94 10.54
C VAL A 115 -3.51 -14.16 11.01
N ALA A 116 -2.33 -14.43 10.44
CA ALA A 116 -1.13 -13.62 10.64
C ALA A 116 -1.10 -12.44 9.67
N VAL A 117 -0.71 -11.27 10.15
CA VAL A 117 -0.67 -10.05 9.33
C VAL A 117 0.39 -9.06 9.81
N SER A 118 0.94 -8.28 8.89
CA SER A 118 1.82 -7.16 9.21
C SER A 118 1.02 -6.03 9.86
N ARG A 119 1.44 -5.65 11.07
CA ARG A 119 0.84 -4.55 11.85
C ARG A 119 0.82 -3.25 11.04
N ARG A 120 -0.28 -2.48 11.15
CA ARG A 120 -0.48 -1.16 10.52
C ARG A 120 -0.33 -1.15 8.99
N SER A 121 -0.31 -2.32 8.34
CA SER A 121 -0.46 -2.41 6.89
C SER A 121 -1.90 -2.01 6.49
N ALA A 122 -2.10 -1.57 5.25
CA ALA A 122 -3.43 -1.21 4.76
C ALA A 122 -4.43 -2.37 4.89
N TYR A 123 -4.01 -3.56 4.45
CA TYR A 123 -4.82 -4.78 4.56
C TYR A 123 -4.98 -5.26 6.01
N GLY A 124 -4.00 -4.99 6.90
CA GLY A 124 -4.14 -5.26 8.34
C GLY A 124 -5.21 -4.39 8.99
N LEU A 125 -5.22 -3.09 8.70
CA LEU A 125 -6.26 -2.16 9.16
C LEU A 125 -7.65 -2.55 8.65
N TRP A 126 -7.72 -3.05 7.41
CA TRP A 126 -8.97 -3.56 6.87
C TRP A 126 -9.45 -4.80 7.64
N LEU A 127 -8.55 -5.77 7.90
CA LEU A 127 -8.88 -6.99 8.65
C LEU A 127 -9.33 -6.68 10.09
N GLU A 128 -8.67 -5.75 10.78
CA GLU A 128 -9.08 -5.30 12.11
C GLU A 128 -10.53 -4.80 12.15
N ALA A 129 -10.98 -4.15 11.08
CA ALA A 129 -12.30 -3.56 11.00
C ALA A 129 -13.38 -4.52 10.46
N ASN A 130 -13.01 -5.61 9.78
CA ASN A 130 -13.96 -6.42 9.00
C ASN A 130 -13.98 -7.91 9.36
N LEU A 131 -12.97 -8.46 10.04
CA LEU A 131 -13.05 -9.84 10.54
C LEU A 131 -14.04 -9.94 11.67
N GLU A 132 -14.93 -10.93 11.59
CA GLU A 132 -16.01 -11.16 12.58
C GLU A 132 -15.74 -12.38 13.46
N LYS A 133 -15.09 -13.42 12.92
CA LYS A 133 -14.97 -14.74 13.57
C LYS A 133 -13.51 -15.19 13.74
N ALA A 134 -12.67 -14.92 12.76
CA ALA A 134 -11.28 -15.30 12.82
C ALA A 134 -10.48 -14.42 13.80
N SER A 135 -9.45 -14.99 14.40
CA SER A 135 -8.54 -14.26 15.28
C SER A 135 -7.39 -13.65 14.47
N LEU A 136 -7.11 -12.36 14.68
CA LEU A 136 -6.01 -11.68 14.03
C LEU A 136 -4.77 -11.66 14.92
N LYS A 137 -3.64 -12.14 14.40
CA LYS A 137 -2.31 -11.99 15.00
C LYS A 137 -1.48 -11.00 14.19
N GLN A 138 -1.03 -9.95 14.86
CA GLN A 138 -0.24 -8.90 14.24
C GLN A 138 1.22 -8.99 14.65
N THR A 139 2.12 -8.62 13.76
CA THR A 139 3.54 -8.47 14.08
C THR A 139 3.76 -7.41 15.16
N ALA A 140 4.79 -7.55 15.97
CA ALA A 140 5.18 -6.52 16.94
C ALA A 140 5.55 -5.21 16.23
N GLU A 141 6.34 -5.33 15.15
CA GLU A 141 6.73 -4.23 14.27
C GLU A 141 6.22 -4.45 12.85
N PRO A 142 5.89 -3.39 12.09
CA PRO A 142 5.45 -3.52 10.71
C PRO A 142 6.54 -4.15 9.82
N GLY A 143 6.17 -5.13 8.99
CA GLY A 143 7.09 -5.74 8.04
C GLY A 143 6.50 -6.95 7.33
N LEU A 144 6.81 -7.11 6.05
CA LEU A 144 6.35 -8.26 5.27
C LEU A 144 7.04 -9.55 5.75
N ALA A 145 8.37 -9.56 5.85
CA ALA A 145 9.13 -10.71 6.36
C ALA A 145 8.69 -11.07 7.79
N ALA A 146 8.52 -10.07 8.68
CA ALA A 146 8.06 -10.30 10.04
C ALA A 146 6.67 -10.97 10.09
N SER A 147 5.78 -10.70 9.14
CA SER A 147 4.47 -11.37 9.08
C SER A 147 4.57 -12.83 8.59
N ALA A 148 5.53 -13.12 7.72
CA ALA A 148 5.84 -14.48 7.31
C ALA A 148 6.41 -15.31 8.49
N ASP A 149 7.33 -14.73 9.26
CA ASP A 149 7.90 -15.38 10.45
C ASP A 149 6.81 -15.58 11.52
N LEU A 150 6.02 -14.56 11.80
CA LEU A 150 4.89 -14.66 12.74
C LEU A 150 3.91 -15.77 12.35
N PHE A 151 3.65 -15.96 11.06
CA PHE A 151 2.77 -17.03 10.59
C PHE A 151 3.25 -18.40 11.09
N PHE A 152 4.54 -18.72 10.93
CA PHE A 152 5.11 -19.99 11.40
C PHE A 152 5.21 -20.07 12.92
N ASP A 153 5.72 -19.03 13.57
CA ASP A 153 5.93 -18.98 15.02
C ASP A 153 4.62 -19.13 15.79
N SER A 154 3.56 -18.55 15.26
CA SER A 154 2.23 -18.61 15.87
C SER A 154 1.39 -19.79 15.42
N ARG A 155 1.86 -20.58 14.45
CA ARG A 155 1.09 -21.65 13.78
C ARG A 155 -0.25 -21.14 13.28
N ALA A 156 -0.24 -19.96 12.64
CA ALA A 156 -1.44 -19.38 12.08
C ALA A 156 -1.97 -20.21 10.91
N ASP A 157 -3.28 -20.16 10.67
CA ASP A 157 -3.96 -20.90 9.62
C ASP A 157 -3.86 -20.23 8.26
N ALA A 158 -3.75 -18.89 8.25
CA ALA A 158 -3.62 -18.09 7.04
C ALA A 158 -2.64 -16.92 7.25
N LEU A 159 -1.89 -16.60 6.19
CA LEU A 159 -1.06 -15.39 6.09
C LEU A 159 -1.75 -14.38 5.19
N ALA A 160 -2.10 -13.23 5.72
CA ALA A 160 -2.67 -12.12 4.95
C ALA A 160 -1.57 -11.26 4.33
N GLY A 161 -1.76 -10.87 3.07
CA GLY A 161 -0.78 -10.02 2.37
C GLY A 161 -1.27 -9.52 1.02
N LEU A 162 -0.46 -8.65 0.42
CA LEU A 162 -0.65 -8.27 -0.97
C LEU A 162 -0.44 -9.50 -1.86
N ARG A 163 -1.36 -9.78 -2.79
CA ARG A 163 -1.28 -10.94 -3.68
C ARG A 163 0.09 -11.08 -4.36
N PRO A 164 0.69 -10.03 -4.96
CA PRO A 164 1.99 -10.16 -5.62
C PRO A 164 3.12 -10.58 -4.67
N TRP A 165 3.07 -10.13 -3.42
CA TRP A 165 4.04 -10.55 -2.41
C TRP A 165 3.86 -12.02 -2.02
N LEU A 166 2.61 -12.44 -1.75
CA LEU A 166 2.32 -13.83 -1.40
C LEU A 166 2.70 -14.81 -2.52
N LEU A 167 2.50 -14.41 -3.78
CA LEU A 167 2.95 -15.19 -4.93
C LEU A 167 4.49 -15.24 -5.03
N GLY A 168 5.19 -14.13 -4.71
CA GLY A 168 6.65 -14.06 -4.67
C GLY A 168 7.24 -14.95 -3.59
N LEU A 169 6.63 -15.03 -2.41
CA LEU A 169 7.10 -15.90 -1.32
C LEU A 169 7.31 -17.36 -1.72
N ARG A 170 6.50 -17.88 -2.64
CA ARG A 170 6.65 -19.27 -3.13
C ARG A 170 7.95 -19.50 -3.91
N ALA A 171 8.51 -18.46 -4.50
CA ALA A 171 9.78 -18.52 -5.21
C ALA A 171 10.96 -18.15 -4.30
N ASP A 172 10.75 -17.22 -3.37
CA ASP A 172 11.81 -16.57 -2.60
C ASP A 172 12.06 -17.23 -1.23
N ASP A 173 11.08 -17.99 -0.70
CA ASP A 173 11.17 -18.64 0.61
C ASP A 173 10.68 -20.10 0.54
N ASP A 174 11.60 -21.05 0.70
CA ASP A 174 11.31 -22.49 0.61
C ASP A 174 10.19 -22.94 1.55
N ARG A 175 9.98 -22.25 2.68
CA ARG A 175 8.90 -22.56 3.63
C ARG A 175 7.50 -22.38 2.99
N PHE A 176 7.38 -21.53 1.96
CA PHE A 176 6.13 -21.24 1.25
C PHE A 176 5.98 -21.96 -0.08
N ARG A 177 6.93 -22.79 -0.51
CA ARG A 177 6.94 -23.41 -1.84
C ARG A 177 5.62 -24.11 -2.20
N GLU A 178 5.04 -24.83 -1.25
CA GLU A 178 3.80 -25.61 -1.44
C GLU A 178 2.53 -24.87 -0.98
N PHE A 179 2.67 -23.63 -0.52
CA PHE A 179 1.54 -22.84 -0.08
C PHE A 179 0.63 -22.47 -1.24
N ARG A 180 -0.65 -22.40 -0.96
CA ARG A 180 -1.66 -21.94 -1.92
C ARG A 180 -2.05 -20.50 -1.60
N VAL A 181 -1.89 -19.61 -2.57
CA VAL A 181 -2.48 -18.27 -2.52
C VAL A 181 -3.92 -18.38 -2.98
N LEU A 182 -4.87 -17.96 -2.13
CA LEU A 182 -6.29 -18.11 -2.39
C LEU A 182 -6.74 -17.23 -3.56
N ASP A 183 -7.63 -17.78 -4.38
CA ASP A 183 -8.31 -17.02 -5.43
C ASP A 183 -9.26 -15.97 -4.80
N GLY A 184 -9.55 -14.91 -5.58
CA GLY A 184 -10.31 -13.77 -5.08
C GLY A 184 -9.48 -12.89 -4.13
N ARG A 185 -10.09 -11.85 -3.61
CA ARG A 185 -9.48 -10.90 -2.68
C ARG A 185 -10.45 -10.62 -1.53
N PHE A 186 -9.91 -10.43 -0.31
CA PHE A 186 -10.73 -9.91 0.78
C PHE A 186 -10.80 -8.38 0.76
N ALA A 187 -9.76 -7.72 0.21
CA ALA A 187 -9.72 -6.27 0.08
C ALA A 187 -8.95 -5.83 -1.15
N THR A 188 -9.21 -4.61 -1.58
CA THR A 188 -8.38 -3.84 -2.52
C THR A 188 -7.70 -2.73 -1.76
N VAL A 189 -6.38 -2.71 -1.77
CA VAL A 189 -5.58 -1.62 -1.17
C VAL A 189 -5.50 -0.48 -2.17
N ASN A 190 -6.26 0.56 -1.92
CA ASN A 190 -6.37 1.75 -2.76
C ASN A 190 -5.22 2.71 -2.48
N GLN A 191 -4.32 2.88 -3.45
CA GLN A 191 -3.21 3.82 -3.34
C GLN A 191 -3.65 5.20 -3.79
N ALA A 192 -3.55 6.19 -2.91
CA ALA A 192 -4.00 7.56 -3.18
C ALA A 192 -2.93 8.58 -2.79
N ILE A 193 -3.11 9.81 -3.27
CA ILE A 193 -2.36 10.96 -2.76
C ILE A 193 -3.15 11.54 -1.60
N GLY A 194 -2.49 11.65 -0.46
CA GLY A 194 -3.05 12.28 0.73
C GLY A 194 -2.35 13.60 1.05
N THR A 195 -3.06 14.52 1.69
CA THR A 195 -2.51 15.71 2.32
C THR A 195 -2.88 15.73 3.81
N PRO A 196 -1.99 16.19 4.72
CA PRO A 196 -2.29 16.22 6.14
C PRO A 196 -3.50 17.12 6.46
N ARG A 197 -4.33 16.70 7.42
CA ARG A 197 -5.42 17.53 7.95
C ARG A 197 -4.90 18.54 8.98
N LEU A 198 -4.25 19.58 8.47
CA LEU A 198 -3.68 20.68 9.27
C LEU A 198 -4.32 22.04 8.93
N GLY A 199 -5.57 22.01 8.45
CA GLY A 199 -6.36 23.20 8.13
C GLY A 199 -6.06 23.82 6.75
N ARG A 200 -5.37 23.11 5.86
CA ARG A 200 -5.10 23.52 4.47
C ARG A 200 -5.50 22.45 3.45
N GLU A 201 -6.06 21.36 3.90
CA GLU A 201 -6.47 20.24 3.05
C GLU A 201 -7.53 20.63 2.03
N ASP A 202 -8.45 21.52 2.39
CA ASP A 202 -9.52 21.98 1.51
C ASP A 202 -8.98 22.82 0.33
N ASP A 203 -7.87 23.51 0.51
CA ASP A 203 -7.19 24.24 -0.56
C ASP A 203 -6.39 23.32 -1.49
N ALA A 204 -5.78 22.25 -0.92
CA ALA A 204 -4.91 21.33 -1.66
C ALA A 204 -5.68 20.23 -2.42
N LEU A 205 -6.74 19.69 -1.82
CA LEU A 205 -7.48 18.54 -2.37
C LEU A 205 -8.02 18.76 -3.78
N PRO A 206 -8.64 19.89 -4.14
CA PRO A 206 -9.15 20.10 -5.50
C PRO A 206 -8.05 19.99 -6.56
N PHE A 207 -6.88 20.56 -6.28
CA PHE A 207 -5.73 20.48 -7.17
C PHE A 207 -5.17 19.05 -7.26
N LEU A 208 -5.00 18.36 -6.12
CA LEU A 208 -4.53 17.00 -6.08
C LEU A 208 -5.51 16.03 -6.74
N ALA A 209 -6.81 16.25 -6.61
CA ALA A 209 -7.85 15.46 -7.28
C ALA A 209 -7.77 15.62 -8.80
N ALA A 210 -7.69 16.86 -9.28
CA ALA A 210 -7.51 17.14 -10.72
C ALA A 210 -6.20 16.54 -11.26
N PHE A 211 -5.11 16.60 -10.48
CA PHE A 211 -3.86 15.92 -10.83
C PHE A 211 -4.05 14.42 -10.99
N VAL A 212 -4.67 13.73 -10.00
CA VAL A 212 -4.91 12.28 -10.08
C VAL A 212 -5.81 11.92 -11.25
N ASP A 213 -6.85 12.73 -11.51
CA ASP A 213 -7.74 12.53 -12.66
C ASP A 213 -6.97 12.59 -13.98
N ASP A 214 -6.10 13.58 -14.12
CA ASP A 214 -5.33 13.75 -15.34
C ASP A 214 -4.27 12.65 -15.52
N VAL A 215 -3.44 12.34 -14.51
CA VAL A 215 -2.38 11.32 -14.64
C VAL A 215 -2.95 9.90 -14.83
N THR A 216 -4.17 9.66 -14.38
CA THR A 216 -4.85 8.38 -14.65
C THR A 216 -5.50 8.33 -16.02
N SER A 217 -6.18 9.40 -16.44
CA SER A 217 -6.89 9.45 -17.74
C SER A 217 -5.94 9.63 -18.93
N SER A 218 -4.82 10.33 -18.76
CA SER A 218 -3.77 10.46 -19.78
C SER A 218 -2.99 9.18 -20.06
N GLY A 219 -3.10 8.18 -19.15
CA GLY A 219 -2.34 6.94 -19.23
C GLY A 219 -0.98 6.97 -18.52
N LEU A 220 -0.57 8.10 -17.94
CA LEU A 220 0.74 8.21 -17.28
C LEU A 220 0.91 7.14 -16.17
N VAL A 221 -0.11 6.90 -15.35
CA VAL A 221 -0.03 5.85 -14.31
C VAL A 221 0.16 4.47 -14.92
N ALA A 222 -0.52 4.15 -16.02
CA ALA A 222 -0.37 2.87 -16.73
C ALA A 222 1.04 2.73 -17.31
N ASP A 223 1.59 3.79 -17.88
CA ASP A 223 2.94 3.82 -18.43
C ASP A 223 3.98 3.61 -17.30
N LEU A 224 3.84 4.30 -16.18
CA LEU A 224 4.72 4.11 -15.02
C LEU A 224 4.67 2.68 -14.47
N ILE A 225 3.49 2.07 -14.40
CA ILE A 225 3.31 0.67 -13.98
C ILE A 225 4.06 -0.28 -14.92
N ARG A 226 3.94 -0.08 -16.23
CA ARG A 226 4.64 -0.87 -17.25
C ARG A 226 6.16 -0.66 -17.17
N ASP A 227 6.61 0.58 -17.15
CA ASP A 227 8.02 0.94 -17.24
C ASP A 227 8.81 0.53 -15.98
N THR A 228 8.12 0.41 -14.84
CA THR A 228 8.71 -0.09 -13.58
C THR A 228 8.61 -1.61 -13.41
N GLY A 229 8.04 -2.33 -14.39
CA GLY A 229 7.96 -3.81 -14.40
C GLY A 229 7.00 -4.41 -13.39
N VAL A 230 5.99 -3.65 -12.96
CA VAL A 230 4.98 -4.11 -11.98
C VAL A 230 3.60 -4.35 -12.61
N GLU A 231 3.53 -4.40 -13.93
CA GLU A 231 2.33 -4.75 -14.68
C GLU A 231 1.80 -6.13 -14.26
N GLY A 232 0.48 -6.26 -14.14
CA GLY A 232 -0.19 -7.47 -13.61
C GLY A 232 -0.10 -7.65 -12.10
N LYS A 233 0.72 -6.85 -11.40
CA LYS A 233 0.87 -6.85 -9.94
C LYS A 233 0.26 -5.61 -9.29
N LEU A 234 0.24 -4.51 -10.01
CA LEU A 234 -0.35 -3.22 -9.66
C LEU A 234 -1.29 -2.83 -10.81
N SER A 235 -2.47 -2.35 -10.50
CA SER A 235 -3.47 -1.91 -11.48
C SER A 235 -3.73 -0.42 -11.35
N VAL A 236 -4.02 0.26 -12.46
CA VAL A 236 -4.59 1.61 -12.40
C VAL A 236 -5.96 1.54 -11.73
N ALA A 237 -6.23 2.45 -10.80
CA ALA A 237 -7.52 2.48 -10.14
C ALA A 237 -8.65 2.81 -11.11
N ALA A 238 -9.78 2.10 -10.97
CA ALA A 238 -10.94 2.35 -11.80
C ALA A 238 -11.48 3.77 -11.57
N ALA A 239 -11.86 4.45 -12.65
CA ALA A 239 -12.61 5.70 -12.54
C ALA A 239 -13.94 5.41 -11.84
N LYS A 240 -14.29 6.15 -10.77
CA LYS A 240 -15.64 6.06 -10.23
C LYS A 240 -16.62 6.52 -11.32
N LYS A 241 -17.55 5.63 -11.67
CA LYS A 241 -18.72 6.00 -12.46
C LYS A 241 -19.64 6.92 -11.70
#